data_b16caa75ad04eb937242c02d59c67867
#
_entry.id   b16caa75ad04eb937242c02d59c67867
#
_cell.length_a   1.000
_cell.length_b   1.000
_cell.length_c   1.000
_cell.angle_alpha   90.00
_cell.angle_beta   90.00
_cell.angle_gamma   90.00
#
_symmetry.space_group_name_H-M   'P 1'
#
loop_
_entity.id
_entity.type
_entity.pdbx_description
1 polymer ?
#
loop_
_entity_poly.entity_id
_entity_poly.type
_entity_poly.pdbx_seq_one_letter_code
_entity_poly.pdbx_strand_id
1 'polypeptide(L)'
;MKKTTLIIEKAEDGGYGVYSKEIPGVIGYGVTENEAKEDAKEILEEQADFYKQKHGVFPEWYSEDMEVEYRYDFSGFFLAFPFFNVSKFADEIGINASLMRKYKEGLAFASEKQKALIQEKFNEIKQKMNLVQF
;
A
#
# COMPACT_ATOMS: atom_id res chain seq x y z
N MET A 1 7.38 -9.96 18.54
CA MET A 1 6.19 -9.41 17.87
C MET A 1 6.27 -9.66 16.36
N LYS A 2 5.24 -10.27 15.81
CA LYS A 2 5.18 -10.52 14.37
C LYS A 2 4.67 -9.28 13.65
N LYS A 3 5.05 -9.15 12.40
CA LYS A 3 4.72 -7.98 11.58
C LYS A 3 4.40 -8.44 10.16
N THR A 4 3.41 -7.82 9.55
CA THR A 4 3.10 -8.02 8.14
C THR A 4 2.83 -6.68 7.46
N THR A 5 3.03 -6.63 6.17
CA THR A 5 2.81 -5.43 5.37
C THR A 5 1.63 -5.64 4.42
N LEU A 6 0.68 -4.73 4.45
CA LEU A 6 -0.42 -4.68 3.51
C LEU A 6 -0.22 -3.50 2.55
N ILE A 7 -0.60 -3.69 1.31
CA ILE A 7 -0.36 -2.72 0.24
C ILE A 7 -1.68 -2.12 -0.20
N ILE A 8 -1.72 -0.80 -0.26
CA ILE A 8 -2.88 -0.01 -0.66
C ILE A 8 -2.77 0.32 -2.14
N GLU A 9 -3.75 -0.10 -2.92
CA GLU A 9 -3.81 0.13 -4.36
C GLU A 9 -5.14 0.73 -4.78
N LYS A 10 -5.19 1.25 -5.99
CA LYS A 10 -6.44 1.65 -6.63
C LYS A 10 -7.13 0.39 -7.15
N ALA A 11 -8.40 0.22 -6.81
CA ALA A 11 -9.22 -0.86 -7.37
C ALA A 11 -9.75 -0.48 -8.74
N GLU A 12 -10.10 -1.48 -9.56
CA GLU A 12 -10.58 -1.25 -10.93
C GLU A 12 -11.83 -0.37 -11.02
N ASP A 13 -12.69 -0.45 -10.01
CA ASP A 13 -13.94 0.31 -9.96
C ASP A 13 -13.80 1.70 -9.32
N GLY A 14 -12.57 2.13 -9.03
CA GLY A 14 -12.27 3.46 -8.49
C GLY A 14 -12.19 3.54 -6.98
N GLY A 15 -12.46 2.46 -6.25
CA GLY A 15 -12.24 2.39 -4.80
C GLY A 15 -10.82 1.97 -4.47
N TYR A 16 -10.60 1.58 -3.21
CA TYR A 16 -9.31 1.12 -2.72
C TYR A 16 -9.29 -0.39 -2.56
N GLY A 17 -8.17 -1.00 -2.91
CA GLY A 17 -7.86 -2.38 -2.55
C GLY A 17 -6.72 -2.38 -1.55
N VAL A 18 -6.75 -3.32 -0.60
CA VAL A 18 -5.65 -3.52 0.36
C VAL A 18 -5.35 -5.01 0.36
N TYR A 19 -4.11 -5.37 0.06
CA TYR A 19 -3.76 -6.77 -0.11
C TYR A 19 -2.41 -7.11 0.50
N SER A 20 -2.20 -8.41 0.73
CA SER A 20 -0.93 -8.95 1.19
C SER A 20 -0.20 -9.64 0.05
N LYS A 21 1.11 -9.38 -0.09
CA LYS A 21 1.96 -10.16 -0.99
C LYS A 21 2.40 -11.47 -0.36
N GLU A 22 2.43 -11.53 0.97
CA GLU A 22 2.97 -12.66 1.73
C GLU A 22 1.92 -13.71 2.05
N ILE A 23 0.68 -13.27 2.30
CA ILE A 23 -0.40 -14.14 2.75
C ILE A 23 -1.44 -14.25 1.64
N PRO A 24 -1.53 -15.40 0.95
CA PRO A 24 -2.50 -15.55 -0.14
C PRO A 24 -3.94 -15.36 0.32
N GLY A 25 -4.74 -14.72 -0.52
CA GLY A 25 -6.16 -14.54 -0.26
C GLY A 25 -6.51 -13.39 0.66
N VAL A 26 -5.53 -12.69 1.22
CA VAL A 26 -5.79 -11.48 2.00
C VAL A 26 -5.87 -10.31 1.05
N ILE A 27 -7.09 -9.95 0.69
CA ILE A 27 -7.40 -8.78 -0.13
C ILE A 27 -8.73 -8.21 0.36
N GLY A 28 -8.73 -6.93 0.71
CA GLY A 28 -9.91 -6.21 1.13
C GLY A 28 -10.22 -5.07 0.18
N TYR A 29 -11.45 -4.62 0.21
CA TYR A 29 -11.93 -3.54 -0.63
C TYR A 29 -12.76 -2.56 0.18
N GLY A 30 -12.70 -1.30 -0.20
CA GLY A 30 -13.57 -0.27 0.35
C GLY A 30 -13.65 0.94 -0.57
N VAL A 31 -14.70 1.72 -0.43
CA VAL A 31 -14.84 2.99 -1.15
C VAL A 31 -13.84 4.00 -0.61
N THR A 32 -13.58 3.93 0.71
CA THR A 32 -12.55 4.74 1.36
C THR A 32 -11.34 3.88 1.72
N GLU A 33 -10.21 4.53 1.95
CA GLU A 33 -8.99 3.85 2.38
C GLU A 33 -9.21 3.08 3.70
N ASN A 34 -9.87 3.71 4.68
CA ASN A 34 -10.12 3.08 5.97
C ASN A 34 -11.02 1.85 5.87
N GLU A 35 -12.05 1.91 5.05
CA GLU A 35 -12.91 0.74 4.80
C GLU A 35 -12.11 -0.43 4.22
N ALA A 36 -11.25 -0.15 3.24
CA ALA A 36 -10.42 -1.18 2.62
C ALA A 36 -9.42 -1.79 3.61
N LYS A 37 -8.83 -0.97 4.47
CA LYS A 37 -7.91 -1.44 5.52
C LYS A 37 -8.62 -2.34 6.52
N GLU A 38 -9.80 -1.94 6.98
CA GLU A 38 -10.60 -2.71 7.93
C GLU A 38 -11.02 -4.05 7.32
N ASP A 39 -11.46 -4.03 6.07
CA ASP A 39 -11.87 -5.23 5.35
C ASP A 39 -10.70 -6.22 5.21
N ALA A 40 -9.54 -5.74 4.79
CA ALA A 40 -8.35 -6.59 4.65
C ALA A 40 -7.90 -7.17 5.99
N LYS A 41 -7.94 -6.38 7.06
CA LYS A 41 -7.56 -6.82 8.40
C LYS A 41 -8.51 -7.90 8.91
N GLU A 42 -9.81 -7.72 8.69
CA GLU A 42 -10.82 -8.71 9.05
C GLU A 42 -10.60 -10.03 8.33
N ILE A 43 -10.31 -9.97 7.03
CA ILE A 43 -10.01 -11.16 6.22
C ILE A 43 -8.75 -11.87 6.73
N LEU A 44 -7.72 -11.10 7.08
CA LEU A 44 -6.49 -11.65 7.65
C LEU A 44 -6.76 -12.41 8.95
N GLU A 45 -7.55 -11.83 9.83
CA GLU A 45 -7.92 -12.45 11.10
C GLU A 45 -8.79 -13.70 10.90
N GLU A 46 -9.73 -13.65 9.97
CA GLU A 46 -10.56 -14.79 9.60
C GLU A 46 -9.72 -15.95 9.07
N GLN A 47 -8.73 -15.67 8.25
CA GLN A 47 -7.81 -16.72 7.75
C GLN A 47 -7.01 -17.35 8.89
N ALA A 48 -6.56 -16.55 9.83
CA ALA A 48 -5.82 -17.05 10.98
C ALA A 48 -6.71 -17.96 11.86
N ASP A 49 -7.94 -17.54 12.11
CA ASP A 49 -8.92 -18.31 12.89
C ASP A 49 -9.30 -19.62 12.20
N PHE A 50 -9.51 -19.57 10.89
CA PHE A 50 -9.82 -20.75 10.09
C PHE A 50 -8.67 -21.77 10.14
N TYR A 51 -7.45 -21.30 10.01
CA TYR A 51 -6.27 -22.16 10.12
C TYR A 51 -6.19 -22.81 11.50
N LYS A 52 -6.44 -22.05 12.56
CA LYS A 52 -6.44 -22.57 13.92
C LYS A 52 -7.52 -23.63 14.14
N GLN A 53 -8.72 -23.43 13.60
CA GLN A 53 -9.79 -24.44 13.67
C GLN A 53 -9.37 -25.75 13.01
N LYS A 54 -8.64 -25.65 11.89
CA LYS A 54 -8.20 -26.81 11.12
C LYS A 54 -6.99 -27.53 11.74
N HIS A 55 -6.05 -26.78 12.30
CA HIS A 55 -4.75 -27.31 12.73
C HIS A 55 -4.50 -27.24 14.23
N GLY A 56 -5.39 -26.60 14.98
CA GLY A 56 -5.27 -26.48 16.45
C GLY A 56 -4.34 -25.36 16.91
N VAL A 57 -3.61 -24.74 16.00
CA VAL A 57 -2.68 -23.64 16.28
C VAL A 57 -2.82 -22.56 15.22
N PHE A 58 -2.47 -21.33 15.55
CA PHE A 58 -2.42 -20.26 14.56
C PHE A 58 -1.30 -20.49 13.54
N PRO A 59 -1.45 -19.96 12.31
CA PRO A 59 -0.35 -20.03 11.34
C PRO A 59 0.87 -19.24 11.82
N GLU A 60 2.05 -19.59 11.31
CA GLU A 60 3.31 -18.95 11.72
C GLU A 60 3.32 -17.43 11.49
N TRP A 61 2.62 -16.95 10.47
CA TRP A 61 2.61 -15.53 10.16
C TRP A 61 1.75 -14.70 11.08
N TYR A 62 0.96 -15.33 11.97
CA TYR A 62 0.00 -14.65 12.82
C TYR A 62 0.40 -14.68 14.29
N SER A 63 0.12 -13.58 15.00
CA SER A 63 0.05 -13.52 16.45
C SER A 63 -1.01 -12.49 16.83
N GLU A 64 -1.62 -12.64 18.00
CA GLU A 64 -2.67 -11.72 18.45
C GLU A 64 -2.16 -10.29 18.63
N ASP A 65 -0.86 -10.14 18.92
CA ASP A 65 -0.20 -8.85 19.08
C ASP A 65 0.55 -8.37 17.82
N MET A 66 0.31 -9.02 16.66
CA MET A 66 1.04 -8.67 15.45
C MET A 66 0.77 -7.24 15.00
N GLU A 67 1.80 -6.61 14.45
CA GLU A 67 1.72 -5.29 13.87
C GLU A 67 1.43 -5.37 12.37
N VAL A 68 0.48 -4.57 11.91
CA VAL A 68 0.18 -4.44 10.47
C VAL A 68 0.72 -3.10 10.00
N GLU A 69 1.65 -3.15 9.07
CA GLU A 69 2.21 -1.96 8.41
C GLU A 69 1.54 -1.79 7.06
N TYR A 70 1.23 -0.55 6.70
CA TYR A 70 0.62 -0.23 5.41
C TYR A 70 1.61 0.52 4.53
N ARG A 71 1.65 0.14 3.26
CA ARG A 71 2.42 0.85 2.22
C ARG A 71 1.51 1.11 1.04
N TYR A 72 1.79 2.16 0.30
CA TYR A 72 1.06 2.44 -0.93
C TYR A 72 1.85 1.90 -2.11
N ASP A 73 1.15 1.30 -3.09
CA ASP A 73 1.70 1.32 -4.42
C ASP A 73 1.36 2.69 -5.04
N PHE A 74 1.90 2.99 -6.23
CA PHE A 74 1.71 4.32 -6.79
C PHE A 74 0.27 4.58 -7.22
N SER A 75 -0.48 3.56 -7.62
CA SER A 75 -1.89 3.74 -7.94
C SER A 75 -2.69 4.17 -6.71
N GLY A 76 -2.45 3.55 -5.58
CA GLY A 76 -3.07 3.92 -4.30
C GLY A 76 -2.64 5.29 -3.82
N PHE A 77 -1.36 5.61 -3.98
CA PHE A 77 -0.82 6.91 -3.59
C PHE A 77 -1.50 8.06 -4.34
N PHE A 78 -1.58 7.97 -5.67
CA PHE A 78 -2.19 9.03 -6.46
C PHE A 78 -3.71 9.11 -6.28
N LEU A 79 -4.34 8.01 -5.91
CA LEU A 79 -5.76 8.04 -5.55
C LEU A 79 -5.99 8.77 -4.21
N ALA A 80 -5.13 8.50 -3.22
CA ALA A 80 -5.22 9.10 -1.89
C ALA A 80 -4.83 10.59 -1.90
N PHE A 81 -3.93 10.99 -2.80
CA PHE A 81 -3.40 12.35 -2.88
C PHE A 81 -3.59 12.91 -4.30
N PRO A 82 -4.84 13.13 -4.73
CA PRO A 82 -5.14 13.47 -6.13
C PRO A 82 -4.66 14.86 -6.54
N PHE A 83 -4.23 15.67 -5.59
CA PHE A 83 -3.73 17.01 -5.89
C PHE A 83 -2.29 17.02 -6.43
N PHE A 84 -1.58 15.90 -6.40
CA PHE A 84 -0.27 15.80 -7.03
C PHE A 84 -0.42 15.66 -8.55
N ASN A 85 0.26 16.54 -9.30
CA ASN A 85 0.36 16.40 -10.76
C ASN A 85 1.42 15.33 -11.05
N VAL A 86 1.03 14.27 -11.74
CA VAL A 86 1.89 13.10 -11.99
C VAL A 86 3.17 13.49 -12.73
N SER A 87 3.06 14.29 -13.79
CA SER A 87 4.22 14.68 -14.59
C SER A 87 5.20 15.54 -13.79
N LYS A 88 4.69 16.49 -13.03
CA LYS A 88 5.52 17.35 -12.18
C LYS A 88 6.16 16.57 -11.04
N PHE A 89 5.40 15.64 -10.46
CA PHE A 89 5.92 14.75 -9.43
C PHE A 89 7.06 13.89 -9.98
N ALA A 90 6.87 13.31 -11.16
CA ALA A 90 7.88 12.49 -11.82
C ALA A 90 9.16 13.29 -12.07
N ASP A 91 9.03 14.54 -12.56
CA ASP A 91 10.17 15.42 -12.79
C ASP A 91 10.94 15.70 -11.50
N GLU A 92 10.24 15.98 -10.42
CA GLU A 92 10.84 16.26 -9.11
C GLU A 92 11.58 15.03 -8.56
N ILE A 93 11.00 13.84 -8.75
CA ILE A 93 11.59 12.56 -8.32
C ILE A 93 12.74 12.13 -9.24
N GLY A 94 12.74 12.57 -10.50
CA GLY A 94 13.75 12.17 -11.47
C GLY A 94 13.39 10.89 -12.24
N ILE A 95 12.09 10.62 -12.38
CA ILE A 95 11.57 9.45 -13.10
C ILE A 95 10.88 9.93 -14.38
N ASN A 96 10.94 9.11 -15.42
CA ASN A 96 10.22 9.40 -16.67
C ASN A 96 8.72 9.55 -16.39
N ALA A 97 8.14 10.65 -16.86
CA ALA A 97 6.73 10.97 -16.61
C ALA A 97 5.78 9.92 -17.20
N SER A 98 6.11 9.37 -18.37
CA SER A 98 5.31 8.33 -19.01
C SER A 98 5.28 7.05 -18.15
N LEU A 99 6.41 6.67 -17.57
CA LEU A 99 6.52 5.53 -16.68
C LEU A 99 5.73 5.78 -15.37
N MET A 100 5.84 6.97 -14.81
CA MET A 100 5.09 7.32 -13.60
C MET A 100 3.58 7.27 -13.84
N ARG A 101 3.11 7.70 -15.02
CA ARG A 101 1.68 7.57 -15.38
C ARG A 101 1.24 6.11 -15.44
N LYS A 102 2.10 5.21 -15.92
CA LYS A 102 1.82 3.77 -15.92
C LYS A 102 1.71 3.22 -14.50
N TYR A 103 2.57 3.68 -13.60
CA TYR A 103 2.48 3.32 -12.18
C TYR A 103 1.16 3.79 -11.58
N LYS A 104 0.77 5.04 -11.87
CA LYS A 104 -0.51 5.59 -11.40
C LYS A 104 -1.70 4.76 -11.85
N GLU A 105 -1.69 4.32 -13.11
CA GLU A 105 -2.79 3.54 -13.69
C GLU A 105 -2.74 2.06 -13.33
N GLY A 106 -1.69 1.61 -12.65
CA GLY A 106 -1.53 0.19 -12.33
C GLY A 106 -1.10 -0.67 -13.51
N LEU A 107 -0.61 -0.05 -14.59
CA LEU A 107 -0.18 -0.75 -15.80
C LEU A 107 1.26 -1.23 -15.73
N ALA A 108 2.03 -0.73 -14.78
CA ALA A 108 3.40 -1.15 -14.52
C ALA A 108 3.67 -1.06 -13.03
N PHE A 109 4.61 -1.86 -12.55
CA PHE A 109 4.99 -1.88 -11.14
C PHE A 109 6.48 -1.60 -11.00
N ALA A 110 6.83 -0.75 -10.05
CA ALA A 110 8.21 -0.42 -9.78
C ALA A 110 8.94 -1.58 -9.12
N SER A 111 10.21 -1.79 -9.51
CA SER A 111 11.07 -2.73 -8.81
C SER A 111 11.35 -2.24 -7.39
N GLU A 112 11.85 -3.13 -6.53
CA GLU A 112 12.22 -2.75 -5.15
C GLU A 112 13.31 -1.67 -5.15
N LYS A 113 14.26 -1.75 -6.08
CA LYS A 113 15.31 -0.75 -6.25
C LYS A 113 14.72 0.61 -6.65
N GLN A 114 13.77 0.61 -7.58
CA GLN A 114 13.10 1.84 -8.03
C GLN A 114 12.25 2.44 -6.91
N LYS A 115 11.54 1.61 -6.16
CA LYS A 115 10.76 2.06 -4.99
C LYS A 115 11.64 2.74 -3.95
N ALA A 116 12.80 2.14 -3.66
CA ALA A 116 13.75 2.70 -2.70
C ALA A 116 14.25 4.08 -3.15
N LEU A 117 14.56 4.22 -4.44
CA LEU A 117 15.01 5.50 -5.01
C LEU A 117 13.91 6.56 -4.91
N ILE A 118 12.69 6.19 -5.29
CA ILE A 118 11.55 7.09 -5.23
C ILE A 118 11.27 7.50 -3.77
N GLN A 119 11.32 6.54 -2.85
CA GLN A 119 11.10 6.82 -1.43
C GLN A 119 12.13 7.80 -0.87
N GLU A 120 13.38 7.65 -1.25
CA GLU A 120 14.46 8.56 -0.83
C GLU A 120 14.15 9.99 -1.29
N LYS A 121 13.80 10.17 -2.55
CA LYS A 121 13.44 11.48 -3.10
C LYS A 121 12.17 12.03 -2.48
N PHE A 122 11.20 11.19 -2.25
CA PHE A 122 9.94 11.59 -1.61
C PHE A 122 10.18 12.04 -0.15
N ASN A 123 11.09 11.39 0.56
CA ASN A 123 11.47 11.80 1.91
C ASN A 123 12.05 13.23 1.92
N GLU A 124 12.85 13.58 0.93
CA GLU A 124 13.36 14.94 0.77
C GLU A 124 12.23 15.96 0.59
N ILE A 125 11.22 15.61 -0.23
CA ILE A 125 10.02 16.45 -0.42
C ILE A 125 9.26 16.62 0.89
N LYS A 126 9.05 15.53 1.63
CA LYS A 126 8.33 15.57 2.92
C LYS A 126 9.04 16.46 3.94
N GLN A 127 10.36 16.38 4.02
CA GLN A 127 11.14 17.22 4.91
C GLN A 127 10.97 18.70 4.58
N LYS A 128 10.99 19.02 3.29
CA LYS A 128 10.80 20.38 2.81
C LYS A 128 9.39 20.88 3.11
N MET A 129 8.39 20.06 2.88
CA MET A 129 7.00 20.38 3.17
C MET A 129 6.76 20.59 4.67
N ASN A 130 7.47 19.85 5.50
CA ASN A 130 7.35 19.96 6.95
C ASN A 130 7.77 21.32 7.51
N LEU A 131 8.57 22.07 6.76
CA LEU A 131 9.02 23.41 7.14
C LEU A 131 8.03 24.51 6.73
N VAL A 132 7.02 24.17 5.96
CA VAL A 132 6.07 25.16 5.43
C VAL A 132 5.10 25.60 6.51
N GLN A 133 4.95 26.93 6.65
CA GLN A 133 3.96 27.57 7.52
C GLN A 133 3.25 28.66 6.71
N PHE A 134 2.01 28.90 7.03
CA PHE A 134 1.21 29.93 6.41
C PHE A 134 0.81 31.03 7.36
#